data_718961c117c84e3eaf9f44543244a5b3
#
_entry.id   718961c117c84e3eaf9f44543244a5b3
#
_cell.length_a   1.000
_cell.length_b   1.000
_cell.length_c   1.000
_cell.angle_alpha   90.00
_cell.angle_beta   90.00
_cell.angle_gamma   90.00
#
_symmetry.space_group_name_H-M   'P 1'
#
loop_
_entity.id
_entity.type
_entity.pdbx_description
1 polymer ?
#
loop_
_entity_poly.entity_id
_entity_poly.type
_entity_poly.pdbx_seq_one_letter_code
_entity_poly.pdbx_strand_id
1 'polypeptide(L)'
;MKRKELLLGIPVAAIAIVCIVCIVCVVCSGCNSFHGRQRATHGGDNSSADTLQGSPRELPLPEVPALLTAPEERAAYVLEHFWDGMDFRDTLRSRDRLFMEQCFVNFLSLFPHALPQSLPSPVGRLLQRAAVDSVAFRLVNSLAEHYLDDPNSPMRNEEHYILFLEALLSLPGLPEAERIRPAYRLETTRKNRPGTIAADFAYTDHRGKRQTLHGTPAPRLLLLFYDPACSHCAEILDALQESPALTRLIAAGELAVLAAYTEGDRRLWDETKAALPQEWTVGIDNSRIVERELYSLPAMPVIYLLDKDKRVPVSYTHLRAHETKA
;
A
#
# COMPACT_ATOMS: atom_id res chain seq x y z
N MET A 1 20.21 -31.56 -28.02
CA MET A 1 19.35 -32.52 -27.27
C MET A 1 18.68 -31.76 -26.13
N LYS A 2 17.37 -31.59 -26.25
CA LYS A 2 16.36 -31.26 -25.22
C LYS A 2 16.73 -30.33 -24.05
N ARG A 3 16.60 -29.01 -24.28
CA ARG A 3 16.17 -28.07 -23.24
C ARG A 3 14.64 -28.17 -23.21
N LYS A 4 14.09 -28.76 -22.16
CA LYS A 4 12.67 -28.70 -21.82
C LYS A 4 12.51 -27.90 -20.52
N GLU A 5 11.83 -26.76 -20.67
CA GLU A 5 10.75 -26.30 -19.82
C GLU A 5 11.01 -26.24 -18.30
N LEU A 6 11.30 -25.04 -17.85
CA LEU A 6 10.97 -24.61 -16.49
C LEU A 6 10.03 -23.39 -16.60
N LEU A 7 8.84 -23.60 -17.18
CA LEU A 7 7.69 -22.77 -16.93
C LEU A 7 7.06 -23.28 -15.64
N LEU A 8 7.48 -22.71 -14.52
CA LEU A 8 6.84 -22.95 -13.22
C LEU A 8 5.37 -22.57 -13.35
N GLY A 9 4.52 -23.58 -13.21
CA GLY A 9 3.09 -23.44 -13.14
C GLY A 9 2.66 -22.60 -11.94
N ILE A 10 2.41 -21.31 -12.18
CA ILE A 10 1.55 -20.54 -11.30
C ILE A 10 0.18 -21.20 -11.43
N PRO A 11 -0.40 -21.78 -10.37
CA PRO A 11 -1.67 -22.46 -10.49
C PRO A 11 -2.72 -21.46 -11.00
N VAL A 12 -3.54 -21.90 -11.97
CA VAL A 12 -4.63 -21.09 -12.58
C VAL A 12 -5.47 -20.37 -11.53
N ALA A 13 -5.64 -20.97 -10.34
CA ALA A 13 -6.29 -20.36 -9.19
C ALA A 13 -5.57 -19.10 -8.67
N ALA A 14 -4.26 -19.01 -8.72
CA ALA A 14 -3.52 -17.80 -8.30
C ALA A 14 -3.74 -16.64 -9.29
N ILE A 15 -3.80 -16.94 -10.59
CA ILE A 15 -4.12 -15.98 -11.64
C ILE A 15 -5.58 -15.50 -11.49
N ALA A 16 -6.52 -16.40 -11.18
CA ALA A 16 -7.92 -16.03 -10.95
C ALA A 16 -8.12 -15.13 -9.72
N ILE A 17 -7.34 -15.34 -8.65
CA ILE A 17 -7.39 -14.49 -7.44
C ILE A 17 -6.82 -13.10 -7.73
N VAL A 18 -5.74 -13.01 -8.50
CA VAL A 18 -5.21 -11.72 -9.00
C VAL A 18 -6.27 -11.01 -9.86
N CYS A 19 -7.01 -11.73 -10.70
CA CYS A 19 -8.11 -11.16 -11.49
C CYS A 19 -9.28 -10.68 -10.61
N ILE A 20 -9.61 -11.34 -9.50
CA ILE A 20 -10.65 -10.89 -8.56
C ILE A 20 -10.25 -9.54 -7.96
N VAL A 21 -9.01 -9.42 -7.52
CA VAL A 21 -8.44 -8.18 -7.00
C VAL A 21 -8.44 -7.08 -8.06
N CYS A 22 -8.12 -7.39 -9.33
CA CYS A 22 -8.17 -6.45 -10.44
C CYS A 22 -9.61 -5.98 -10.78
N ILE A 23 -10.63 -6.84 -10.65
CA ILE A 23 -12.03 -6.47 -10.92
C ILE A 23 -12.53 -5.45 -9.90
N VAL A 24 -12.20 -5.62 -8.63
CA VAL A 24 -12.52 -4.66 -7.57
C VAL A 24 -11.82 -3.31 -7.82
N CYS A 25 -10.60 -3.31 -8.36
CA CYS A 25 -9.88 -2.10 -8.78
C CYS A 25 -10.59 -1.30 -9.90
N VAL A 26 -11.28 -1.97 -10.83
CA VAL A 26 -11.95 -1.32 -11.97
C VAL A 26 -13.21 -0.55 -11.54
N VAL A 27 -13.94 -1.03 -10.54
CA VAL A 27 -15.17 -0.39 -10.07
C VAL A 27 -14.89 0.93 -9.34
N CYS A 28 -13.73 1.06 -8.67
CA CYS A 28 -13.34 2.30 -7.97
C CYS A 28 -12.89 3.44 -8.90
N SER A 29 -12.73 3.22 -10.22
CA SER A 29 -12.24 4.22 -11.18
C SER A 29 -13.34 5.09 -11.82
N GLY A 30 -14.60 4.93 -11.43
CA GLY A 30 -15.75 5.57 -12.09
C GLY A 30 -16.06 7.03 -11.73
N CYS A 31 -15.40 7.62 -10.75
CA CYS A 31 -15.75 8.97 -10.27
C CYS A 31 -14.55 9.92 -10.28
N ASN A 32 -14.19 10.46 -11.42
CA ASN A 32 -13.66 11.84 -11.53
C ASN A 32 -13.45 12.27 -12.99
N SER A 33 -14.56 12.69 -13.63
CA SER A 33 -14.49 13.49 -14.85
C SER A 33 -14.65 14.97 -14.49
N PHE A 34 -13.53 15.62 -14.18
CA PHE A 34 -13.49 17.09 -14.09
C PHE A 34 -13.12 17.64 -15.47
N HIS A 35 -14.13 18.05 -16.24
CA HIS A 35 -13.93 18.75 -17.50
C HIS A 35 -13.55 20.20 -17.23
N GLY A 36 -12.27 20.51 -17.26
CA GLY A 36 -11.74 21.86 -17.37
C GLY A 36 -11.81 22.35 -18.83
N ARG A 37 -12.76 23.21 -19.12
CA ARG A 37 -12.99 23.87 -20.44
C ARG A 37 -11.93 24.94 -20.64
N GLN A 38 -10.90 24.67 -21.43
CA GLN A 38 -9.96 25.71 -21.89
C GLN A 38 -10.60 26.55 -23.00
N ARG A 39 -10.72 27.83 -22.75
CA ARG A 39 -11.16 28.85 -23.71
C ARG A 39 -9.91 29.45 -24.35
N ALA A 40 -9.74 29.24 -25.66
CA ALA A 40 -8.70 29.88 -26.44
C ALA A 40 -9.06 31.32 -26.69
N THR A 41 -8.15 32.25 -26.41
CA THR A 41 -8.16 33.61 -27.00
C THR A 41 -6.78 33.87 -27.63
N HIS A 42 -6.80 34.17 -28.92
CA HIS A 42 -5.69 34.65 -29.71
C HIS A 42 -5.38 36.13 -29.36
N GLY A 43 -4.09 36.48 -29.47
CA GLY A 43 -3.67 37.90 -29.62
C GLY A 43 -2.25 38.14 -29.14
N GLY A 44 -1.30 38.14 -29.99
CA GLY A 44 -0.35 39.10 -30.50
C GLY A 44 0.73 39.69 -29.58
N ASP A 45 1.96 39.44 -30.02
CA ASP A 45 3.15 40.31 -30.08
C ASP A 45 4.04 40.58 -28.88
N ASN A 46 5.28 40.10 -29.13
CA ASN A 46 6.60 40.72 -28.93
C ASN A 46 7.27 40.84 -27.54
N SER A 47 8.35 40.12 -27.49
CA SER A 47 9.69 40.61 -27.07
C SER A 47 9.91 41.02 -25.63
N SER A 48 10.43 40.09 -24.89
CA SER A 48 11.64 40.26 -24.06
C SER A 48 12.03 38.90 -23.51
N ALA A 49 13.13 38.36 -24.05
CA ALA A 49 13.80 37.18 -23.50
C ALA A 49 14.44 37.60 -22.15
N ASP A 50 13.65 37.53 -21.10
CA ASP A 50 14.17 37.57 -19.74
C ASP A 50 14.42 36.11 -19.33
N THR A 51 15.70 35.74 -19.42
CA THR A 51 16.22 34.42 -19.07
C THR A 51 16.17 34.26 -17.56
N LEU A 52 14.95 34.07 -17.04
CA LEU A 52 14.78 33.44 -15.73
C LEU A 52 15.20 31.98 -15.90
N GLN A 53 16.49 31.73 -15.71
CA GLN A 53 17.00 30.39 -15.43
C GLN A 53 16.33 29.94 -14.11
N GLY A 54 15.13 29.41 -14.21
CA GLY A 54 14.46 28.75 -13.11
C GLY A 54 15.37 27.62 -12.61
N SER A 55 15.65 27.62 -11.32
CA SER A 55 16.37 26.51 -10.68
C SER A 55 15.78 25.18 -11.14
N PRO A 56 16.59 24.16 -11.46
CA PRO A 56 16.08 22.86 -11.89
C PRO A 56 15.00 22.37 -10.91
N ARG A 57 13.84 22.01 -11.45
CA ARG A 57 12.72 21.52 -10.63
C ARG A 57 12.95 20.09 -10.12
N GLU A 58 14.01 19.44 -10.56
CA GLU A 58 14.36 18.06 -10.23
C GLU A 58 15.87 17.96 -9.97
N LEU A 59 16.25 16.93 -9.20
CA LEU A 59 17.66 16.59 -9.04
C LEU A 59 18.18 15.90 -10.30
N PRO A 60 19.40 16.19 -10.76
CA PRO A 60 20.02 15.44 -11.82
C PRO A 60 20.25 14.00 -11.36
N LEU A 61 19.91 13.04 -12.22
CA LEU A 61 20.21 11.64 -11.94
C LEU A 61 21.72 11.40 -11.99
N PRO A 62 22.25 10.52 -11.12
CA PRO A 62 23.68 10.17 -11.13
C PRO A 62 24.03 9.41 -12.41
N GLU A 63 25.25 9.62 -12.90
CA GLU A 63 25.80 8.85 -14.01
C GLU A 63 26.07 7.40 -13.55
N VAL A 64 25.42 6.44 -14.22
CA VAL A 64 25.55 5.04 -13.86
C VAL A 64 26.80 4.45 -14.52
N PRO A 65 27.72 3.84 -13.75
CA PRO A 65 28.91 3.19 -14.31
C PRO A 65 28.58 2.17 -15.39
N ALA A 66 29.30 2.19 -16.51
CA ALA A 66 29.05 1.29 -17.64
C ALA A 66 29.23 -0.21 -17.30
N LEU A 67 29.94 -0.51 -16.21
CA LEU A 67 30.10 -1.88 -15.69
C LEU A 67 28.82 -2.46 -15.07
N LEU A 68 27.89 -1.62 -14.62
CA LEU A 68 26.61 -2.05 -14.10
C LEU A 68 25.66 -2.31 -15.27
N THR A 69 25.44 -3.57 -15.61
CA THR A 69 24.62 -3.97 -16.76
C THR A 69 23.23 -4.48 -16.36
N ALA A 70 23.09 -5.07 -15.17
CA ALA A 70 21.80 -5.55 -14.67
C ALA A 70 20.89 -4.37 -14.29
N PRO A 71 19.63 -4.36 -14.74
CA PRO A 71 18.69 -3.28 -14.45
C PRO A 71 18.52 -3.00 -12.95
N GLU A 72 18.49 -4.04 -12.13
CA GLU A 72 18.32 -3.95 -10.68
C GLU A 72 19.54 -3.33 -9.99
N GLU A 73 20.76 -3.63 -10.47
CA GLU A 73 22.00 -3.03 -9.97
C GLU A 73 22.09 -1.55 -10.36
N ARG A 74 21.66 -1.22 -11.56
CA ARG A 74 21.58 0.17 -12.04
C ARG A 74 20.60 0.98 -11.21
N ALA A 75 19.41 0.42 -10.95
CA ALA A 75 18.40 1.06 -10.11
C ALA A 75 18.91 1.26 -8.67
N ALA A 76 19.54 0.24 -8.09
CA ALA A 76 20.15 0.34 -6.76
C ALA A 76 21.25 1.42 -6.69
N TYR A 77 22.09 1.52 -7.72
CA TYR A 77 23.11 2.56 -7.81
C TYR A 77 22.48 3.96 -7.90
N VAL A 78 21.47 4.14 -8.76
CA VAL A 78 20.77 5.43 -8.87
C VAL A 78 20.11 5.81 -7.54
N LEU A 79 19.44 4.87 -6.86
CA LEU A 79 18.84 5.12 -5.56
C LEU A 79 19.87 5.54 -4.50
N GLU A 80 21.01 4.83 -4.44
CA GLU A 80 22.07 5.11 -3.47
C GLU A 80 22.65 6.52 -3.62
N HIS A 81 22.71 7.01 -4.86
CA HIS A 81 23.31 8.32 -5.21
C HIS A 81 22.26 9.40 -5.55
N PHE A 82 20.97 9.10 -5.46
CA PHE A 82 19.89 9.99 -5.89
C PHE A 82 19.96 11.36 -5.24
N TRP A 83 20.26 11.39 -3.95
CA TRP A 83 20.27 12.62 -3.15
C TRP A 83 21.66 13.26 -3.04
N ASP A 84 22.69 12.76 -3.75
CA ASP A 84 24.06 13.31 -3.64
C ASP A 84 24.15 14.76 -4.16
N GLY A 85 23.35 15.12 -5.14
CA GLY A 85 23.22 16.48 -5.65
C GLY A 85 22.41 17.45 -4.77
N MET A 86 21.83 16.96 -3.64
CA MET A 86 21.02 17.78 -2.73
C MET A 86 21.86 18.26 -1.53
N ASP A 87 22.02 19.57 -1.39
CA ASP A 87 22.51 20.17 -0.13
C ASP A 87 21.31 20.52 0.77
N PHE A 88 21.12 19.75 1.82
CA PHE A 88 20.05 20.00 2.79
C PHE A 88 20.28 21.23 3.68
N ARG A 89 21.48 21.87 3.63
CA ARG A 89 21.73 23.18 4.26
C ARG A 89 21.23 24.33 3.39
N ASP A 90 21.05 24.11 2.10
CA ASP A 90 20.38 25.08 1.22
C ASP A 90 18.87 25.10 1.53
N THR A 91 18.48 26.01 2.44
CA THR A 91 17.11 26.11 2.91
C THR A 91 16.10 26.57 1.86
N LEU A 92 16.56 27.20 0.78
CA LEU A 92 15.70 27.60 -0.34
C LEU A 92 15.16 26.36 -1.08
N ARG A 93 15.99 25.32 -1.21
CA ARG A 93 15.61 24.06 -1.87
C ARG A 93 15.07 23.02 -0.91
N SER A 94 15.77 22.80 0.22
CA SER A 94 15.43 21.75 1.18
C SER A 94 14.10 21.95 1.89
N ARG A 95 13.60 23.20 1.93
CA ARG A 95 12.30 23.56 2.51
C ARG A 95 11.23 23.88 1.46
N ASP A 96 11.59 23.90 0.18
CA ASP A 96 10.61 24.02 -0.91
C ASP A 96 9.83 22.71 -1.03
N ARG A 97 8.57 22.73 -0.59
CA ARG A 97 7.71 21.55 -0.58
C ARG A 97 7.52 20.96 -1.97
N LEU A 98 7.28 21.79 -2.99
CA LEU A 98 7.00 21.30 -4.34
C LEU A 98 8.23 20.64 -4.96
N PHE A 99 9.41 21.25 -4.77
CA PHE A 99 10.67 20.67 -5.21
C PHE A 99 10.97 19.35 -4.51
N MET A 100 10.89 19.32 -3.17
CA MET A 100 11.16 18.12 -2.37
C MET A 100 10.17 17.00 -2.65
N GLU A 101 8.90 17.32 -2.82
CA GLU A 101 7.85 16.37 -3.15
C GLU A 101 8.10 15.71 -4.50
N GLN A 102 8.41 16.50 -5.55
CA GLN A 102 8.75 15.95 -6.86
C GLN A 102 9.98 15.03 -6.79
N CYS A 103 11.04 15.47 -6.12
CA CYS A 103 12.23 14.64 -5.93
C CYS A 103 11.92 13.35 -5.15
N PHE A 104 11.08 13.44 -4.13
CA PHE A 104 10.70 12.29 -3.31
C PHE A 104 9.87 11.28 -4.10
N VAL A 105 8.91 11.73 -4.91
CA VAL A 105 8.12 10.86 -5.81
C VAL A 105 9.02 10.20 -6.85
N ASN A 106 9.94 10.95 -7.46
CA ASN A 106 10.92 10.40 -8.40
C ASN A 106 11.80 9.33 -7.73
N PHE A 107 12.24 9.57 -6.48
CA PHE A 107 13.00 8.60 -5.70
C PHE A 107 12.19 7.31 -5.44
N LEU A 108 10.94 7.43 -4.97
CA LEU A 108 10.08 6.28 -4.72
C LEU A 108 9.74 5.49 -5.99
N SER A 109 9.64 6.15 -7.14
CA SER A 109 9.32 5.50 -8.42
C SER A 109 10.40 4.50 -8.87
N LEU A 110 11.60 4.60 -8.34
CA LEU A 110 12.71 3.68 -8.61
C LEU A 110 12.67 2.40 -7.76
N PHE A 111 11.95 2.40 -6.63
CA PHE A 111 11.92 1.26 -5.70
C PHE A 111 11.51 -0.06 -6.34
N PRO A 112 10.47 -0.11 -7.22
CA PRO A 112 10.07 -1.37 -7.88
C PRO A 112 11.13 -1.94 -8.82
N HIS A 113 12.13 -1.16 -9.21
CA HIS A 113 13.19 -1.56 -10.15
C HIS A 113 14.46 -2.07 -9.44
N ALA A 114 14.54 -1.91 -8.13
CA ALA A 114 15.68 -2.37 -7.33
C ALA A 114 15.30 -3.60 -6.50
N LEU A 115 16.31 -4.39 -6.11
CA LEU A 115 16.07 -5.51 -5.21
C LEU A 115 15.71 -4.99 -3.80
N PRO A 116 14.75 -5.61 -3.09
CA PRO A 116 14.31 -5.14 -1.78
C PRO A 116 15.44 -4.96 -0.76
N GLN A 117 16.46 -5.82 -0.79
CA GLN A 117 17.62 -5.75 0.13
C GLN A 117 18.53 -4.54 -0.12
N SER A 118 18.43 -3.87 -1.27
CA SER A 118 19.22 -2.66 -1.57
C SER A 118 18.53 -1.36 -1.13
N LEU A 119 17.25 -1.40 -0.73
CA LEU A 119 16.46 -0.21 -0.40
C LEU A 119 16.80 0.42 0.98
N PRO A 120 17.18 -0.33 2.04
CA PRO A 120 17.43 0.28 3.36
C PRO A 120 18.54 1.32 3.36
N SER A 121 19.62 1.11 2.58
CA SER A 121 20.77 2.04 2.53
C SER A 121 20.40 3.42 1.99
N PRO A 122 19.79 3.56 0.78
CA PRO A 122 19.43 4.87 0.24
C PRO A 122 18.39 5.61 1.09
N VAL A 123 17.46 4.90 1.74
CA VAL A 123 16.50 5.50 2.67
C VAL A 123 17.22 6.04 3.91
N GLY A 124 18.12 5.26 4.50
CA GLY A 124 18.92 5.68 5.64
C GLY A 124 19.79 6.91 5.32
N ARG A 125 20.43 6.93 4.15
CA ARG A 125 21.22 8.09 3.67
C ARG A 125 20.38 9.34 3.50
N LEU A 126 19.17 9.23 2.90
CA LEU A 126 18.26 10.36 2.76
C LEU A 126 17.95 10.98 4.13
N LEU A 127 17.54 10.17 5.11
CA LEU A 127 17.17 10.66 6.44
C LEU A 127 18.37 11.25 7.19
N GLN A 128 19.55 10.65 7.11
CA GLN A 128 20.78 11.19 7.71
C GLN A 128 21.15 12.54 7.09
N ARG A 129 21.06 12.70 5.76
CA ARG A 129 21.34 13.95 5.08
C ARG A 129 20.32 15.02 5.42
N ALA A 130 19.02 14.67 5.46
CA ALA A 130 17.94 15.60 5.83
C ALA A 130 18.04 16.09 7.27
N ALA A 131 18.59 15.29 8.19
CA ALA A 131 18.70 15.59 9.60
C ALA A 131 19.56 16.82 9.94
N VAL A 132 20.32 17.37 8.97
CA VAL A 132 21.09 18.61 9.18
C VAL A 132 20.20 19.86 9.27
N ASP A 133 18.98 19.80 8.75
CA ASP A 133 17.96 20.84 8.87
C ASP A 133 16.64 20.24 9.36
N SER A 134 16.17 20.69 10.53
CA SER A 134 14.98 20.12 11.19
C SER A 134 13.68 20.32 10.39
N VAL A 135 13.60 21.35 9.54
CA VAL A 135 12.41 21.60 8.70
C VAL A 135 12.42 20.64 7.51
N ALA A 136 13.55 20.51 6.83
CA ALA A 136 13.71 19.54 5.74
C ALA A 136 13.50 18.10 6.23
N PHE A 137 14.03 17.77 7.38
CA PHE A 137 13.85 16.45 8.01
C PHE A 137 12.37 16.13 8.25
N ARG A 138 11.63 17.07 8.87
CA ARG A 138 10.18 16.90 9.08
C ARG A 138 9.43 16.81 7.75
N LEU A 139 9.84 17.58 6.74
CA LEU A 139 9.24 17.52 5.41
C LEU A 139 9.43 16.13 4.78
N VAL A 140 10.64 15.57 4.77
CA VAL A 140 10.91 14.23 4.23
C VAL A 140 10.07 13.17 4.96
N ASN A 141 10.00 13.22 6.29
CA ASN A 141 9.17 12.27 7.06
C ASN A 141 7.67 12.44 6.77
N SER A 142 7.18 13.67 6.60
CA SER A 142 5.78 13.92 6.23
C SER A 142 5.45 13.43 4.82
N LEU A 143 6.39 13.52 3.88
CA LEU A 143 6.23 12.96 2.54
C LEU A 143 6.20 11.43 2.58
N ALA A 144 7.06 10.80 3.38
CA ALA A 144 7.03 9.35 3.56
C ALA A 144 5.68 8.87 4.13
N GLU A 145 5.15 9.53 5.16
CA GLU A 145 3.84 9.23 5.72
C GLU A 145 2.74 9.45 4.68
N HIS A 146 2.74 10.58 3.98
CA HIS A 146 1.73 10.93 2.99
C HIS A 146 1.70 9.94 1.80
N TYR A 147 2.87 9.60 1.24
CA TYR A 147 2.91 8.74 0.06
C TYR A 147 2.82 7.25 0.38
N LEU A 148 3.38 6.80 1.50
CA LEU A 148 3.53 5.37 1.79
C LEU A 148 2.53 4.81 2.80
N ASP A 149 1.92 5.68 3.64
CA ASP A 149 1.02 5.25 4.72
C ASP A 149 -0.42 5.76 4.56
N ASP A 150 -0.64 6.94 3.94
CA ASP A 150 -2.00 7.47 3.73
C ASP A 150 -2.85 6.46 2.94
N PRO A 151 -4.03 6.05 3.46
CA PRO A 151 -4.94 5.14 2.77
C PRO A 151 -5.32 5.59 1.36
N ASN A 152 -5.40 6.89 1.11
CA ASN A 152 -5.79 7.45 -0.19
C ASN A 152 -4.62 7.59 -1.17
N SER A 153 -3.39 7.33 -0.74
CA SER A 153 -2.23 7.44 -1.60
C SER A 153 -2.16 6.31 -2.63
N PRO A 154 -2.03 6.61 -3.94
CA PRO A 154 -1.84 5.59 -4.95
C PRO A 154 -0.47 4.89 -4.83
N MET A 155 0.47 5.46 -4.07
CA MET A 155 1.81 4.91 -3.83
C MET A 155 1.91 4.22 -2.47
N ARG A 156 0.81 4.06 -1.73
CA ARG A 156 0.82 3.40 -0.42
C ARG A 156 1.50 2.04 -0.49
N ASN A 157 2.47 1.85 0.38
CA ASN A 157 3.23 0.59 0.47
C ASN A 157 3.82 0.44 1.86
N GLU A 158 3.24 -0.44 2.66
CA GLU A 158 3.63 -0.67 4.06
C GLU A 158 5.07 -1.20 4.18
N GLU A 159 5.52 -2.04 3.25
CA GLU A 159 6.89 -2.56 3.25
C GLU A 159 7.91 -1.43 3.02
N HIS A 160 7.61 -0.50 2.11
CA HIS A 160 8.46 0.67 1.91
C HIS A 160 8.38 1.64 3.10
N TYR A 161 7.20 1.82 3.70
CA TYR A 161 7.06 2.70 4.87
C TYR A 161 7.84 2.18 6.08
N ILE A 162 7.88 0.87 6.29
CA ILE A 162 8.72 0.23 7.31
C ILE A 162 10.18 0.64 7.18
N LEU A 163 10.73 0.70 5.95
CA LEU A 163 12.12 1.12 5.74
C LEU A 163 12.39 2.53 6.25
N PHE A 164 11.46 3.47 6.01
CA PHE A 164 11.57 4.83 6.53
C PHE A 164 11.46 4.89 8.04
N LEU A 165 10.54 4.14 8.65
CA LEU A 165 10.39 4.09 10.10
C LEU A 165 11.62 3.47 10.79
N GLU A 166 12.16 2.38 10.24
CA GLU A 166 13.37 1.74 10.74
C GLU A 166 14.59 2.66 10.64
N ALA A 167 14.76 3.31 9.49
CA ALA A 167 15.85 4.26 9.28
C ALA A 167 15.74 5.47 10.22
N LEU A 168 14.52 6.01 10.39
CA LEU A 168 14.24 7.11 11.32
C LEU A 168 14.60 6.74 12.77
N LEU A 169 14.15 5.58 13.23
CA LEU A 169 14.42 5.10 14.60
C LEU A 169 15.88 4.73 14.83
N SER A 170 16.64 4.47 13.78
CA SER A 170 18.07 4.16 13.83
C SER A 170 18.95 5.41 13.86
N LEU A 171 18.39 6.62 13.66
CA LEU A 171 19.16 7.85 13.66
C LEU A 171 19.74 8.15 15.04
N PRO A 172 21.07 8.42 15.12
CA PRO A 172 21.68 8.87 16.37
C PRO A 172 21.15 10.26 16.74
N GLY A 173 20.87 10.46 18.03
CA GLY A 173 20.45 11.76 18.55
C GLY A 173 18.99 12.12 18.32
N LEU A 174 18.16 11.23 17.77
CA LEU A 174 16.72 11.46 17.70
C LEU A 174 16.14 11.53 19.13
N PRO A 175 15.47 12.63 19.52
CA PRO A 175 14.87 12.77 20.85
C PRO A 175 13.87 11.65 21.15
N GLU A 176 13.80 11.23 22.42
CA GLU A 176 12.88 10.14 22.82
C GLU A 176 11.42 10.47 22.50
N ALA A 177 11.00 11.72 22.70
CA ALA A 177 9.64 12.16 22.37
C ALA A 177 9.30 12.01 20.87
N GLU A 178 10.29 12.15 20.00
CA GLU A 178 10.12 12.01 18.55
C GLU A 178 10.17 10.53 18.10
N ARG A 179 10.58 9.61 18.96
CA ARG A 179 10.60 8.16 18.72
C ARG A 179 9.25 7.49 18.96
N ILE A 180 8.44 8.02 19.88
CA ILE A 180 7.21 7.37 20.36
C ILE A 180 6.27 7.04 19.20
N ARG A 181 5.89 8.04 18.41
CA ARG A 181 4.95 7.86 17.29
C ARG A 181 5.52 6.95 16.19
N PRO A 182 6.75 7.13 15.69
CA PRO A 182 7.34 6.22 14.71
C PRO A 182 7.49 4.78 15.20
N ALA A 183 7.85 4.56 16.46
CA ALA A 183 7.97 3.22 17.04
C ALA A 183 6.60 2.51 17.09
N TYR A 184 5.57 3.22 17.56
CA TYR A 184 4.20 2.72 17.54
C TYR A 184 3.73 2.39 16.12
N ARG A 185 3.98 3.29 15.14
CA ARG A 185 3.62 3.04 13.73
C ARG A 185 4.36 1.84 13.16
N LEU A 186 5.65 1.69 13.45
CA LEU A 186 6.44 0.55 13.02
C LEU A 186 5.87 -0.77 13.59
N GLU A 187 5.54 -0.81 14.89
CA GLU A 187 4.92 -1.96 15.51
C GLU A 187 3.59 -2.32 14.83
N THR A 188 2.73 -1.33 14.60
CA THR A 188 1.41 -1.52 13.98
C THR A 188 1.54 -1.97 12.52
N THR A 189 2.40 -1.31 11.74
CA THR A 189 2.60 -1.63 10.32
C THR A 189 3.25 -3.02 10.12
N ARG A 190 3.98 -3.53 11.11
CA ARG A 190 4.58 -4.87 11.06
C ARG A 190 3.58 -6.01 11.33
N LYS A 191 2.35 -5.72 11.73
CA LYS A 191 1.31 -6.73 11.98
C LYS A 191 0.78 -7.29 10.67
N ASN A 192 0.61 -8.61 10.62
CA ASN A 192 -0.01 -9.31 9.48
C ASN A 192 0.67 -9.05 8.12
N ARG A 193 2.00 -8.91 8.12
CA ARG A 193 2.79 -8.70 6.90
C ARG A 193 2.82 -9.92 5.98
N PRO A 194 3.12 -9.72 4.69
CA PRO A 194 3.38 -10.83 3.77
C PRO A 194 4.39 -11.83 4.36
N GLY A 195 4.07 -13.12 4.27
CA GLY A 195 4.88 -14.22 4.83
C GLY A 195 4.64 -14.53 6.30
N THR A 196 3.95 -13.67 7.08
CA THR A 196 3.64 -13.92 8.49
C THR A 196 2.30 -14.64 8.66
N ILE A 197 2.09 -15.26 9.84
CA ILE A 197 0.78 -15.82 10.22
C ILE A 197 -0.08 -14.65 10.69
N ALA A 198 -1.30 -14.54 10.15
CA ALA A 198 -2.28 -13.54 10.55
C ALA A 198 -2.67 -13.72 12.03
N ALA A 199 -2.86 -12.61 12.74
CA ALA A 199 -3.27 -12.63 14.14
C ALA A 199 -4.62 -13.35 14.30
N ASP A 200 -4.69 -14.30 15.24
CA ASP A 200 -5.96 -15.00 15.53
C ASP A 200 -6.93 -14.09 16.27
N PHE A 201 -8.21 -14.23 15.96
CA PHE A 201 -9.29 -13.55 16.66
C PHE A 201 -10.54 -14.43 16.71
N ALA A 202 -11.33 -14.26 17.76
CA ALA A 202 -12.62 -14.92 17.91
C ALA A 202 -13.74 -14.06 17.30
N TYR A 203 -14.69 -14.72 16.67
CA TYR A 203 -15.90 -14.11 16.12
C TYR A 203 -17.13 -15.00 16.37
N THR A 204 -18.33 -14.41 16.30
CA THR A 204 -19.59 -15.15 16.24
C THR A 204 -20.12 -15.08 14.82
N ASP A 205 -20.32 -16.24 14.18
CA ASP A 205 -20.84 -16.28 12.81
C ASP A 205 -22.35 -15.96 12.74
N HIS A 206 -22.85 -15.78 11.51
CA HIS A 206 -24.26 -15.46 11.26
C HIS A 206 -25.25 -16.54 11.76
N ARG A 207 -24.76 -17.76 12.06
CA ARG A 207 -25.53 -18.88 12.65
C ARG A 207 -25.47 -18.90 14.17
N GLY A 208 -24.76 -17.94 14.80
CA GLY A 208 -24.57 -17.83 16.24
C GLY A 208 -23.47 -18.72 16.81
N LYS A 209 -22.68 -19.39 15.96
CA LYS A 209 -21.56 -20.23 16.41
C LYS A 209 -20.31 -19.37 16.65
N ARG A 210 -19.69 -19.54 17.82
CA ARG A 210 -18.40 -18.93 18.12
C ARG A 210 -17.28 -19.72 17.47
N GLN A 211 -16.41 -19.02 16.77
CA GLN A 211 -15.27 -19.57 16.03
C GLN A 211 -14.03 -18.67 16.19
N THR A 212 -12.89 -19.12 15.67
CA THR A 212 -11.70 -18.27 15.54
C THR A 212 -11.23 -18.25 14.08
N LEU A 213 -10.43 -17.24 13.72
CA LEU A 213 -9.84 -17.16 12.39
C LEU A 213 -9.02 -18.42 12.10
N HIS A 214 -8.14 -18.82 13.04
CA HIS A 214 -7.30 -20.01 12.86
C HIS A 214 -8.11 -21.31 12.84
N GLY A 215 -9.24 -21.34 13.53
CA GLY A 215 -10.19 -22.46 13.52
C GLY A 215 -11.10 -22.54 12.30
N THR A 216 -11.04 -21.57 11.37
CA THR A 216 -11.84 -21.54 10.15
C THR A 216 -11.12 -22.33 9.04
N PRO A 217 -11.55 -23.57 8.70
CA PRO A 217 -10.85 -24.40 7.72
C PRO A 217 -11.11 -23.86 6.31
N ALA A 218 -10.04 -23.62 5.56
CA ALA A 218 -10.10 -23.31 4.14
C ALA A 218 -8.72 -23.55 3.49
N PRO A 219 -8.65 -24.01 2.22
CA PRO A 219 -7.38 -24.05 1.47
C PRO A 219 -6.80 -22.65 1.28
N ARG A 220 -7.66 -21.68 1.05
CA ARG A 220 -7.40 -20.23 1.05
C ARG A 220 -8.58 -19.52 1.67
N LEU A 221 -8.34 -18.42 2.37
CA LEU A 221 -9.37 -17.62 3.02
C LEU A 221 -9.23 -16.16 2.59
N LEU A 222 -10.29 -15.62 1.98
CA LEU A 222 -10.44 -14.19 1.79
C LEU A 222 -11.02 -13.62 3.09
N LEU A 223 -10.20 -12.98 3.89
CA LEU A 223 -10.61 -12.27 5.10
C LEU A 223 -10.90 -10.82 4.73
N LEU A 224 -12.11 -10.38 4.94
CA LEU A 224 -12.60 -9.05 4.65
C LEU A 224 -13.09 -8.39 5.94
N PHE A 225 -12.46 -7.30 6.35
CA PHE A 225 -13.00 -6.40 7.38
C PHE A 225 -13.86 -5.34 6.72
N TYR A 226 -15.09 -5.16 7.19
CA TYR A 226 -16.05 -4.24 6.58
C TYR A 226 -16.91 -3.55 7.64
N ASP A 227 -17.50 -2.42 7.24
CA ASP A 227 -18.53 -1.72 8.01
C ASP A 227 -19.81 -1.65 7.15
N PRO A 228 -20.96 -2.20 7.62
CA PRO A 228 -22.23 -2.12 6.92
C PRO A 228 -22.73 -0.70 6.65
N ALA A 229 -22.30 0.29 7.45
CA ALA A 229 -22.67 1.69 7.28
C ALA A 229 -21.78 2.44 6.25
N CYS A 230 -20.72 1.81 5.76
CA CYS A 230 -19.78 2.41 4.83
C CYS A 230 -20.21 2.17 3.37
N SER A 231 -20.49 3.22 2.61
CA SER A 231 -20.88 3.12 1.20
C SER A 231 -19.80 2.47 0.32
N HIS A 232 -18.53 2.77 0.58
CA HIS A 232 -17.42 2.16 -0.14
C HIS A 232 -17.31 0.67 0.14
N CYS A 233 -17.59 0.24 1.37
CA CYS A 233 -17.68 -1.19 1.70
C CYS A 233 -18.79 -1.87 0.88
N ALA A 234 -19.94 -1.23 0.74
CA ALA A 234 -21.05 -1.77 -0.04
C ALA A 234 -20.65 -1.98 -1.51
N GLU A 235 -20.03 -0.99 -2.14
CA GLU A 235 -19.53 -1.08 -3.54
C GLU A 235 -18.56 -2.25 -3.73
N ILE A 236 -17.63 -2.44 -2.81
CA ILE A 236 -16.65 -3.54 -2.86
C ILE A 236 -17.31 -4.90 -2.62
N LEU A 237 -18.22 -4.98 -1.66
CA LEU A 237 -18.98 -6.19 -1.37
C LEU A 237 -19.82 -6.61 -2.58
N ASP A 238 -20.51 -5.67 -3.24
CA ASP A 238 -21.29 -5.93 -4.45
C ASP A 238 -20.39 -6.45 -5.59
N ALA A 239 -19.27 -5.79 -5.83
CA ALA A 239 -18.32 -6.23 -6.84
C ALA A 239 -17.74 -7.63 -6.57
N LEU A 240 -17.50 -7.99 -5.31
CA LEU A 240 -17.08 -9.34 -4.91
C LEU A 240 -18.20 -10.36 -5.14
N GLN A 241 -19.43 -10.04 -4.78
CA GLN A 241 -20.60 -10.91 -4.97
C GLN A 241 -20.87 -11.19 -6.46
N GLU A 242 -20.71 -10.18 -7.31
CA GLU A 242 -20.89 -10.29 -8.77
C GLU A 242 -19.72 -10.97 -9.49
N SER A 243 -18.61 -11.26 -8.80
CA SER A 243 -17.41 -11.82 -9.42
C SER A 243 -17.58 -13.30 -9.81
N PRO A 244 -17.62 -13.67 -11.11
CA PRO A 244 -17.73 -15.05 -11.55
C PRO A 244 -16.51 -15.90 -11.15
N ALA A 245 -15.35 -15.25 -10.99
CA ALA A 245 -14.12 -15.91 -10.59
C ALA A 245 -14.17 -16.29 -9.11
N LEU A 246 -14.66 -15.38 -8.23
CA LEU A 246 -14.85 -15.67 -6.80
C LEU A 246 -15.87 -16.80 -6.61
N THR A 247 -17.02 -16.71 -7.27
CA THR A 247 -18.07 -17.73 -7.22
C THR A 247 -17.56 -19.12 -7.62
N ARG A 248 -16.75 -19.20 -8.69
CA ARG A 248 -16.15 -20.48 -9.14
C ARG A 248 -15.18 -21.06 -8.11
N LEU A 249 -14.32 -20.23 -7.50
CA LEU A 249 -13.35 -20.68 -6.50
C LEU A 249 -14.04 -21.16 -5.22
N ILE A 250 -15.11 -20.49 -4.81
CA ILE A 250 -15.92 -20.91 -3.65
C ILE A 250 -16.62 -22.24 -3.98
N ALA A 251 -17.27 -22.35 -5.13
CA ALA A 251 -17.96 -23.58 -5.55
C ALA A 251 -17.00 -24.78 -5.70
N ALA A 252 -15.76 -24.54 -6.11
CA ALA A 252 -14.71 -25.56 -6.18
C ALA A 252 -14.12 -25.93 -4.80
N GLY A 253 -14.49 -25.21 -3.72
CA GLY A 253 -13.92 -25.41 -2.39
C GLY A 253 -12.44 -24.96 -2.27
N GLU A 254 -11.96 -24.18 -3.22
CA GLU A 254 -10.57 -23.68 -3.23
C GLU A 254 -10.38 -22.41 -2.39
N LEU A 255 -11.47 -21.67 -2.16
CA LEU A 255 -11.48 -20.42 -1.43
C LEU A 255 -12.72 -20.35 -0.54
N ALA A 256 -12.57 -19.89 0.69
CA ALA A 256 -13.66 -19.44 1.54
C ALA A 256 -13.58 -17.92 1.75
N VAL A 257 -14.71 -17.30 2.10
CA VAL A 257 -14.79 -15.89 2.48
C VAL A 257 -15.20 -15.76 3.93
N LEU A 258 -14.49 -14.96 4.70
CA LEU A 258 -14.87 -14.51 6.04
C LEU A 258 -15.01 -12.99 6.00
N ALA A 259 -16.24 -12.50 6.04
CA ALA A 259 -16.55 -11.08 6.21
C ALA A 259 -16.72 -10.79 7.71
N ALA A 260 -15.80 -10.03 8.28
CA ALA A 260 -15.75 -9.73 9.70
C ALA A 260 -16.11 -8.27 9.97
N TYR A 261 -17.15 -8.05 10.77
CA TYR A 261 -17.54 -6.72 11.26
C TYR A 261 -16.89 -6.46 12.63
N THR A 262 -16.23 -5.31 12.78
CA THR A 262 -15.35 -5.01 13.93
C THR A 262 -15.83 -3.92 14.87
N GLU A 263 -16.82 -3.10 14.47
CA GLU A 263 -17.28 -1.94 15.26
C GLU A 263 -18.18 -2.30 16.46
N GLY A 264 -18.62 -3.57 16.56
CA GLY A 264 -19.32 -4.10 17.72
C GLY A 264 -20.81 -3.74 17.85
N ASP A 265 -21.41 -2.98 16.92
CA ASP A 265 -22.86 -2.75 16.92
C ASP A 265 -23.61 -4.01 16.48
N ARG A 266 -24.01 -4.78 17.49
CA ARG A 266 -24.72 -6.04 17.30
C ARG A 266 -26.03 -5.87 16.56
N ARG A 267 -26.75 -4.76 16.79
CA ARG A 267 -28.03 -4.50 16.15
C ARG A 267 -27.86 -4.26 14.65
N LEU A 268 -26.95 -3.37 14.29
CA LEU A 268 -26.63 -3.08 12.87
C LEU A 268 -26.20 -4.35 12.15
N TRP A 269 -25.34 -5.16 12.78
CA TRP A 269 -24.90 -6.43 12.21
C TRP A 269 -26.05 -7.41 12.01
N ASP A 270 -26.95 -7.57 13.00
CA ASP A 270 -28.10 -8.46 12.90
C ASP A 270 -29.09 -8.05 11.79
N GLU A 271 -29.23 -6.74 11.55
CA GLU A 271 -30.06 -6.17 10.47
C GLU A 271 -29.46 -6.36 9.08
N THR A 272 -28.12 -6.38 8.95
CA THR A 272 -27.42 -6.32 7.67
C THR A 272 -26.75 -7.63 7.23
N LYS A 273 -26.41 -8.53 8.15
CA LYS A 273 -25.69 -9.77 7.86
C LYS A 273 -26.35 -10.67 6.82
N ALA A 274 -27.67 -10.61 6.69
CA ALA A 274 -28.44 -11.43 5.73
C ALA A 274 -28.34 -10.90 4.27
N ALA A 275 -27.82 -9.70 4.06
CA ALA A 275 -27.59 -9.15 2.73
C ALA A 275 -26.37 -9.77 2.03
N LEU A 276 -25.47 -10.40 2.79
CA LEU A 276 -24.28 -11.06 2.24
C LEU A 276 -24.60 -12.51 1.81
N PRO A 277 -23.85 -13.07 0.83
CA PRO A 277 -24.06 -14.41 0.33
C PRO A 277 -24.04 -15.48 1.43
N GLN A 278 -24.94 -16.44 1.35
CA GLN A 278 -25.07 -17.51 2.36
C GLN A 278 -23.87 -18.46 2.42
N GLU A 279 -23.12 -18.57 1.32
CA GLU A 279 -21.88 -19.33 1.21
C GLU A 279 -20.69 -18.63 1.89
N TRP A 280 -20.81 -17.35 2.22
CA TRP A 280 -19.81 -16.64 3.00
C TRP A 280 -20.01 -16.85 4.49
N THR A 281 -18.92 -16.90 5.22
CA THR A 281 -18.97 -16.77 6.67
C THR A 281 -19.04 -15.30 7.02
N VAL A 282 -20.15 -14.85 7.60
CA VAL A 282 -20.30 -13.47 8.08
C VAL A 282 -20.19 -13.48 9.59
N GLY A 283 -19.22 -12.78 10.15
CA GLY A 283 -18.90 -12.80 11.56
C GLY A 283 -18.88 -11.42 12.21
N ILE A 284 -19.27 -11.37 13.49
CA ILE A 284 -19.05 -10.20 14.34
C ILE A 284 -17.90 -10.47 15.30
N ASP A 285 -17.00 -9.50 15.44
CA ASP A 285 -15.82 -9.59 16.29
C ASP A 285 -16.18 -9.82 17.78
N ASN A 286 -15.43 -10.74 18.42
CA ASN A 286 -15.47 -10.99 19.85
C ASN A 286 -14.11 -10.78 20.54
N SER A 287 -13.12 -10.28 19.80
CA SER A 287 -11.75 -10.11 20.28
C SER A 287 -11.35 -8.65 20.47
N ARG A 288 -12.24 -7.71 20.15
CA ARG A 288 -11.93 -6.27 20.14
C ARG A 288 -10.73 -5.97 19.25
N ILE A 289 -10.84 -6.37 17.98
CA ILE A 289 -9.76 -6.29 16.99
C ILE A 289 -9.22 -4.88 16.88
N VAL A 290 -10.11 -3.88 16.80
CA VAL A 290 -9.73 -2.45 16.68
C VAL A 290 -9.04 -1.95 17.94
N GLU A 291 -9.64 -2.16 19.12
CA GLU A 291 -9.11 -1.71 20.41
C GLU A 291 -7.75 -2.36 20.76
N ARG A 292 -7.58 -3.63 20.40
CA ARG A 292 -6.34 -4.39 20.61
C ARG A 292 -5.35 -4.23 19.47
N GLU A 293 -5.74 -3.51 18.42
CA GLU A 293 -4.92 -3.29 17.24
C GLU A 293 -4.36 -4.59 16.65
N LEU A 294 -5.17 -5.64 16.59
CA LEU A 294 -4.73 -6.93 16.04
C LEU A 294 -4.42 -6.83 14.55
N TYR A 295 -5.12 -5.92 13.87
CA TYR A 295 -4.94 -5.60 12.46
C TYR A 295 -4.85 -4.09 12.28
N SER A 296 -4.09 -3.65 11.28
CA SER A 296 -4.12 -2.26 10.82
C SER A 296 -5.34 -2.06 9.93
N LEU A 297 -6.32 -1.29 10.43
CA LEU A 297 -7.60 -1.02 9.75
C LEU A 297 -7.78 0.49 9.54
N PRO A 298 -6.91 1.16 8.76
CA PRO A 298 -6.91 2.62 8.63
C PRO A 298 -8.11 3.17 7.85
N ALA A 299 -8.70 2.34 6.99
CA ALA A 299 -9.93 2.62 6.25
C ALA A 299 -10.59 1.30 5.87
N MET A 300 -11.94 1.26 5.83
CA MET A 300 -12.69 0.08 5.42
C MET A 300 -13.08 0.17 3.93
N PRO A 301 -13.16 -0.98 3.23
CA PRO A 301 -12.83 -2.33 3.67
C PRO A 301 -11.32 -2.63 3.63
N VAL A 302 -10.87 -3.57 4.47
CA VAL A 302 -9.52 -4.14 4.42
C VAL A 302 -9.60 -5.61 4.08
N ILE A 303 -8.80 -6.06 3.12
CA ILE A 303 -8.84 -7.43 2.59
C ILE A 303 -7.48 -8.10 2.76
N TYR A 304 -7.49 -9.31 3.31
CA TYR A 304 -6.35 -10.21 3.35
C TYR A 304 -6.68 -11.50 2.60
N LEU A 305 -5.75 -11.97 1.79
CA LEU A 305 -5.78 -13.35 1.32
C LEU A 305 -4.89 -14.16 2.24
N LEU A 306 -5.41 -15.25 2.80
CA LEU A 306 -4.69 -16.14 3.70
C LEU A 306 -4.58 -17.52 3.07
N ASP A 307 -3.46 -18.20 3.29
CA ASP A 307 -3.31 -19.61 2.92
C ASP A 307 -3.96 -20.55 3.96
N LYS A 308 -3.82 -21.86 3.76
CA LYS A 308 -4.36 -22.89 4.67
C LYS A 308 -3.82 -22.79 6.10
N ASP A 309 -2.61 -22.28 6.26
CA ASP A 309 -1.93 -22.10 7.54
C ASP A 309 -2.11 -20.69 8.12
N LYS A 310 -3.03 -19.92 7.51
CA LYS A 310 -3.32 -18.52 7.85
C LYS A 310 -2.14 -17.57 7.67
N ARG A 311 -1.17 -17.94 6.82
CA ARG A 311 -0.14 -17.00 6.39
C ARG A 311 -0.71 -16.02 5.38
N VAL A 312 -0.20 -14.82 5.39
CA VAL A 312 -0.51 -13.76 4.44
C VAL A 312 0.43 -13.89 3.25
N PRO A 313 0.10 -14.55 2.13
CA PRO A 313 0.97 -14.60 0.96
C PRO A 313 1.12 -13.23 0.31
N VAL A 314 0.03 -12.44 0.33
CA VAL A 314 -0.02 -11.06 -0.16
C VAL A 314 -1.01 -10.29 0.71
N SER A 315 -0.65 -9.10 1.17
CA SER A 315 -1.58 -8.18 1.81
C SER A 315 -2.08 -7.16 0.78
N TYR A 316 -3.40 -7.04 0.67
CA TYR A 316 -4.05 -6.00 -0.13
C TYR A 316 -4.79 -5.08 0.82
N THR A 317 -4.06 -4.15 1.42
CA THR A 317 -4.67 -3.13 2.26
C THR A 317 -5.35 -2.01 1.45
N HIS A 318 -5.05 -1.96 0.13
CA HIS A 318 -5.77 -1.11 -0.84
C HIS A 318 -5.73 -1.77 -2.21
N LEU A 319 -6.91 -1.95 -2.80
CA LEU A 319 -7.07 -2.37 -4.18
C LEU A 319 -6.76 -1.18 -5.09
N ARG A 320 -5.66 -1.24 -5.83
CA ARG A 320 -5.26 -0.19 -6.78
C ARG A 320 -5.97 -0.35 -8.12
N ALA A 321 -6.48 0.76 -8.62
CA ALA A 321 -7.09 0.89 -9.95
C ALA A 321 -6.08 0.98 -11.12
N HIS A 322 -4.78 0.65 -10.96
CA HIS A 322 -3.75 1.05 -11.91
C HIS A 322 -2.89 -0.05 -12.53
N GLU A 323 -3.35 -1.29 -12.65
CA GLU A 323 -2.62 -2.30 -13.46
C GLU A 323 -3.48 -2.92 -14.56
N THR A 324 -4.09 -2.09 -15.41
CA THR A 324 -4.62 -2.55 -16.70
C THR A 324 -4.21 -1.61 -17.81
N LYS A 325 -2.92 -1.69 -18.22
CA LYS A 325 -2.45 -1.33 -19.56
C LYS A 325 -1.22 -2.19 -19.87
N ALA A 326 -1.46 -3.33 -20.43
CA ALA A 326 -0.59 -4.02 -21.38
C ALA A 326 -1.47 -4.91 -22.26
#